data_881cb000dc153c760f4c539ba4d1f662
#
_entry.id   881cb000dc153c760f4c539ba4d1f662
#
_cell.length_a   1.000
_cell.length_b   1.000
_cell.length_c   1.000
_cell.angle_alpha   90.00
_cell.angle_beta   90.00
_cell.angle_gamma   90.00
#
_symmetry.space_group_name_H-M   'P 1'
#
loop_
_entity.id
_entity.type
_entity.pdbx_description
1 polymer ?
#
loop_
_entity_poly.entity_id
_entity_poly.type
_entity_poly.pdbx_seq_one_letter_code
_entity_poly.pdbx_strand_id
1 'polypeptide(L)'
;MKKPYLAVSLLFFSSVGFAVNAQQHVHGQGELLVSQEGSMLHLQLVLPAADALGFEHEPETTEQLSSQNLLAERFTLNTNVIDVEGKCELVGVEHTLEAHDDHNKSDHEDAHEAHSGDHDEAHESEHALHKEHDEHDEHEGHEEEKHQNIEVEYQFHCDDAVSGITVTLFESMPSLSAIQAQWITERGQGLSELSAGQPTLRW
;
A
#
# COMPACT_ATOMS: atom_id res chain seq x y z
N MET A 1 62.89 -17.97 27.59
CA MET A 1 62.27 -17.30 26.42
C MET A 1 60.85 -17.82 26.28
N LYS A 2 59.84 -17.05 26.71
CA LYS A 2 58.42 -17.43 26.66
C LYS A 2 57.76 -16.74 25.45
N LYS A 3 57.21 -17.51 24.50
CA LYS A 3 56.52 -17.01 23.32
C LYS A 3 55.07 -16.66 23.70
N PRO A 4 54.54 -15.49 23.32
CA PRO A 4 53.14 -15.18 23.53
C PRO A 4 52.31 -15.79 22.39
N TYR A 5 51.24 -16.51 22.74
CA TYR A 5 50.22 -16.99 21.82
C TYR A 5 49.20 -15.87 21.62
N LEU A 6 49.10 -15.40 20.39
CA LEU A 6 48.11 -14.43 19.97
C LEU A 6 46.77 -15.19 19.72
N ALA A 7 45.80 -14.99 20.59
CA ALA A 7 44.43 -15.52 20.40
C ALA A 7 43.70 -14.59 19.43
N VAL A 8 43.46 -15.07 18.22
CA VAL A 8 42.59 -14.40 17.24
C VAL A 8 41.13 -14.76 17.58
N SER A 9 40.39 -13.79 18.13
CA SER A 9 38.95 -13.92 18.40
C SER A 9 38.19 -13.68 17.11
N LEU A 10 37.62 -14.72 16.51
CA LEU A 10 36.69 -14.62 15.36
C LEU A 10 35.32 -14.13 15.87
N LEU A 11 35.01 -12.89 15.60
CA LEU A 11 33.67 -12.33 15.78
C LEU A 11 32.75 -12.85 14.64
N PHE A 12 31.89 -13.80 14.97
CA PHE A 12 30.79 -14.20 14.10
C PHE A 12 29.73 -13.07 14.09
N PHE A 13 29.68 -12.33 13.00
CA PHE A 13 28.54 -11.46 12.69
C PHE A 13 27.39 -12.36 12.24
N SER A 14 26.45 -12.62 13.16
CA SER A 14 25.15 -13.20 12.80
C SER A 14 24.33 -12.13 12.10
N SER A 15 24.22 -12.24 10.77
CA SER A 15 23.25 -11.48 10.01
C SER A 15 21.84 -11.96 10.39
N VAL A 16 21.14 -11.17 11.17
CA VAL A 16 19.70 -11.33 11.39
C VAL A 16 19.02 -10.94 10.08
N GLY A 17 18.65 -11.93 9.29
CA GLY A 17 17.79 -11.72 8.12
C GLY A 17 16.40 -11.32 8.61
N PHE A 18 15.99 -10.08 8.34
CA PHE A 18 14.59 -9.69 8.46
C PHE A 18 13.83 -10.42 7.36
N ALA A 19 13.04 -11.42 7.76
CA ALA A 19 12.03 -11.97 6.88
C ALA A 19 10.97 -10.89 6.68
N VAL A 20 10.93 -10.30 5.49
CA VAL A 20 9.79 -9.50 5.04
C VAL A 20 8.66 -10.51 4.87
N ASN A 21 7.78 -10.62 5.86
CA ASN A 21 6.53 -11.35 5.69
C ASN A 21 5.72 -10.60 4.64
N ALA A 22 5.41 -11.27 3.52
CA ALA A 22 4.34 -10.83 2.65
C ALA A 22 3.08 -10.80 3.52
N GLN A 23 2.60 -9.60 3.80
CA GLN A 23 1.42 -9.40 4.63
C GLN A 23 0.22 -10.01 3.90
N GLN A 24 -0.30 -11.09 4.46
CA GLN A 24 -1.63 -11.56 4.10
C GLN A 24 -2.62 -10.58 4.72
N HIS A 25 -3.27 -9.81 3.85
CA HIS A 25 -4.29 -8.87 4.27
C HIS A 25 -5.46 -9.64 4.87
N VAL A 26 -5.84 -9.27 6.06
CA VAL A 26 -7.01 -9.82 6.73
C VAL A 26 -8.10 -8.75 6.71
N HIS A 27 -9.21 -9.03 6.06
CA HIS A 27 -10.37 -8.14 6.07
C HIS A 27 -10.75 -7.75 7.51
N GLY A 28 -11.08 -6.49 7.70
CA GLY A 28 -11.42 -5.95 9.00
C GLY A 28 -10.20 -5.62 9.89
N GLN A 29 -8.97 -5.81 9.40
CA GLN A 29 -7.76 -5.54 10.19
C GLN A 29 -6.83 -4.58 9.44
N GLY A 30 -6.59 -3.41 10.04
CA GLY A 30 -5.57 -2.45 9.59
C GLY A 30 -4.30 -2.55 10.42
N GLU A 31 -3.28 -1.82 9.99
CA GLU A 31 -2.00 -1.69 10.69
C GLU A 31 -1.67 -0.21 10.88
N LEU A 32 -1.06 0.11 12.01
CA LEU A 32 -0.62 1.46 12.33
C LEU A 32 0.80 1.41 12.88
N LEU A 33 1.72 2.07 12.18
CA LEU A 33 3.08 2.27 12.64
C LEU A 33 3.23 3.71 13.14
N VAL A 34 3.77 3.85 14.34
CA VAL A 34 4.01 5.15 14.99
C VAL A 34 5.48 5.25 15.33
N SER A 35 6.14 6.30 14.88
CA SER A 35 7.50 6.61 15.32
C SER A 35 7.66 8.07 15.68
N GLN A 36 8.36 8.33 16.77
CA GLN A 36 8.74 9.69 17.16
C GLN A 36 10.22 9.76 17.47
N GLU A 37 10.90 10.67 16.76
CA GLU A 37 12.31 11.03 17.00
C GLU A 37 12.42 12.54 17.18
N GLY A 38 12.78 12.97 18.38
CA GLY A 38 12.79 14.38 18.74
C GLY A 38 11.42 15.03 18.54
N SER A 39 11.36 16.09 17.74
CA SER A 39 10.14 16.82 17.41
C SER A 39 9.35 16.22 16.22
N MET A 40 9.88 15.23 15.53
CA MET A 40 9.21 14.64 14.37
C MET A 40 8.43 13.40 14.79
N LEU A 41 7.12 13.40 14.49
CA LEU A 41 6.22 12.25 14.64
C LEU A 41 5.79 11.79 13.25
N HIS A 42 5.96 10.50 12.99
CA HIS A 42 5.53 9.83 11.77
C HIS A 42 4.48 8.77 12.09
N LEU A 43 3.40 8.78 11.33
CA LEU A 43 2.33 7.80 11.42
C LEU A 43 2.12 7.20 10.03
N GLN A 44 2.15 5.87 9.92
CA GLN A 44 1.78 5.15 8.70
C GLN A 44 0.61 4.22 9.03
N LEU A 45 -0.49 4.43 8.33
CA LEU A 45 -1.70 3.62 8.46
C LEU A 45 -1.90 2.82 7.18
N VAL A 46 -2.09 1.52 7.31
CA VAL A 46 -2.36 0.58 6.23
C VAL A 46 -3.74 -0.03 6.43
N LEU A 47 -4.60 0.10 5.44
CA LEU A 47 -6.00 -0.34 5.49
C LEU A 47 -6.28 -1.27 4.30
N PRO A 48 -7.01 -2.40 4.49
CA PRO A 48 -7.53 -3.15 3.36
C PRO A 48 -8.48 -2.29 2.52
N ALA A 49 -8.32 -2.27 1.21
CA ALA A 49 -9.15 -1.45 0.33
C ALA A 49 -10.64 -1.81 0.42
N ALA A 50 -10.96 -3.10 0.58
CA ALA A 50 -12.34 -3.56 0.80
C ALA A 50 -13.00 -2.92 2.03
N ASP A 51 -12.24 -2.72 3.13
CA ASP A 51 -12.78 -2.11 4.35
C ASP A 51 -12.93 -0.59 4.23
N ALA A 52 -12.04 0.05 3.47
CA ALA A 52 -12.02 1.50 3.31
C ALA A 52 -12.92 2.00 2.17
N LEU A 53 -13.00 1.26 1.06
CA LEU A 53 -13.73 1.64 -0.16
C LEU A 53 -14.92 0.74 -0.47
N GLY A 54 -14.92 -0.51 0.03
CA GLY A 54 -15.89 -1.55 -0.33
C GLY A 54 -15.54 -2.34 -1.59
N PHE A 55 -14.35 -2.14 -2.15
CA PHE A 55 -13.82 -2.89 -3.30
C PHE A 55 -12.28 -2.92 -3.24
N GLU A 56 -11.64 -3.88 -3.96
CA GLU A 56 -10.19 -4.12 -3.93
C GLU A 56 -9.52 -4.03 -5.31
N HIS A 57 -10.22 -3.55 -6.29
CA HIS A 57 -9.74 -3.35 -7.67
C HIS A 57 -9.70 -1.85 -8.00
N GLU A 58 -9.15 -1.50 -9.15
CA GLU A 58 -9.24 -0.12 -9.65
C GLU A 58 -10.71 0.29 -9.86
N PRO A 59 -11.08 1.57 -9.61
CA PRO A 59 -12.44 2.04 -9.79
C PRO A 59 -12.94 1.83 -11.21
N GLU A 60 -14.02 1.05 -11.38
CA GLU A 60 -14.63 0.75 -12.68
C GLU A 60 -15.88 1.60 -12.93
N THR A 61 -16.44 2.22 -11.89
CA THR A 61 -17.64 3.05 -11.98
C THR A 61 -17.41 4.46 -11.45
N THR A 62 -18.25 5.39 -11.87
CA THR A 62 -18.23 6.78 -11.37
C THR A 62 -18.44 6.86 -9.86
N GLU A 63 -19.27 5.98 -9.32
CA GLU A 63 -19.55 5.89 -7.88
C GLU A 63 -18.31 5.44 -7.11
N GLN A 64 -17.58 4.43 -7.63
CA GLN A 64 -16.34 3.94 -7.03
C GLN A 64 -15.24 5.02 -7.07
N LEU A 65 -15.08 5.70 -8.20
CA LEU A 65 -14.14 6.81 -8.34
C LEU A 65 -14.49 7.95 -7.37
N SER A 66 -15.78 8.27 -7.22
CA SER A 66 -16.22 9.27 -6.26
C SER A 66 -15.91 8.86 -4.81
N SER A 67 -16.08 7.58 -4.46
CA SER A 67 -15.76 7.06 -3.13
C SER A 67 -14.25 7.14 -2.84
N GLN A 68 -13.41 6.81 -3.83
CA GLN A 68 -11.96 6.93 -3.73
C GLN A 68 -11.53 8.40 -3.52
N ASN A 69 -12.08 9.33 -4.30
CA ASN A 69 -11.76 10.76 -4.17
C ASN A 69 -12.20 11.32 -2.81
N LEU A 70 -13.37 10.92 -2.30
CA LEU A 70 -13.84 11.32 -0.97
C LEU A 70 -12.94 10.78 0.15
N LEU A 71 -12.41 9.58 0.00
CA LEU A 71 -11.46 9.02 0.96
C LEU A 71 -10.11 9.74 0.89
N ALA A 72 -9.61 10.03 -0.31
CA ALA A 72 -8.42 10.82 -0.51
C ALA A 72 -8.53 12.22 0.14
N GLU A 73 -9.67 12.92 -0.07
CA GLU A 73 -9.94 14.19 0.58
C GLU A 73 -9.99 14.07 2.12
N ARG A 74 -10.57 12.97 2.63
CA ARG A 74 -10.59 12.70 4.08
C ARG A 74 -9.18 12.59 4.66
N PHE A 75 -8.26 11.96 3.96
CA PHE A 75 -6.87 11.79 4.40
C PHE A 75 -6.11 13.12 4.49
N THR A 76 -6.48 14.14 3.74
CA THR A 76 -5.81 15.45 3.82
C THR A 76 -5.94 16.12 5.19
N LEU A 77 -6.95 15.73 5.97
CA LEU A 77 -7.18 16.24 7.33
C LEU A 77 -6.97 15.11 8.34
N ASN A 78 -5.81 15.07 8.97
CA ASN A 78 -5.44 14.02 9.93
C ASN A 78 -6.50 13.77 11.00
N THR A 79 -7.19 14.81 11.49
CA THR A 79 -8.23 14.69 12.54
C THR A 79 -9.44 13.83 12.12
N ASN A 80 -9.65 13.63 10.82
CA ASN A 80 -10.66 12.70 10.30
C ASN A 80 -10.22 11.24 10.34
N VAL A 81 -8.94 10.99 10.66
CA VAL A 81 -8.28 9.69 10.60
C VAL A 81 -7.64 9.36 11.95
N ILE A 82 -6.78 10.25 12.43
CA ILE A 82 -6.02 10.12 13.67
C ILE A 82 -5.94 11.48 14.35
N ASP A 83 -6.30 11.54 15.63
CA ASP A 83 -6.09 12.69 16.49
C ASP A 83 -4.84 12.47 17.35
N VAL A 84 -3.95 13.45 17.41
CA VAL A 84 -2.66 13.39 18.11
C VAL A 84 -2.75 14.14 19.44
N GLU A 85 -2.46 13.43 20.55
CA GLU A 85 -2.47 14.02 21.89
C GLU A 85 -1.19 14.83 22.13
N GLY A 86 -1.16 16.07 21.68
CA GLY A 86 0.00 16.95 21.80
C GLY A 86 -0.15 18.25 21.01
N LYS A 87 0.86 19.11 21.12
CA LYS A 87 0.96 20.31 20.30
C LYS A 87 1.79 19.99 19.06
N CYS A 88 1.13 19.49 18.04
CA CYS A 88 1.74 19.07 16.79
C CYS A 88 1.13 19.85 15.61
N GLU A 89 1.97 20.21 14.67
CA GLU A 89 1.59 20.77 13.39
C GLU A 89 1.77 19.71 12.30
N LEU A 90 0.76 19.47 11.48
CA LEU A 90 0.83 18.58 10.33
C LEU A 90 1.73 19.24 9.27
N VAL A 91 2.83 18.57 8.90
CA VAL A 91 3.80 19.10 7.92
C VAL A 91 3.77 18.31 6.59
N GLY A 92 3.19 17.13 6.57
CA GLY A 92 3.06 16.33 5.35
C GLY A 92 1.98 15.26 5.46
N VAL A 93 1.34 14.99 4.33
CA VAL A 93 0.43 13.85 4.12
C VAL A 93 0.74 13.25 2.77
N GLU A 94 0.91 11.93 2.73
CA GLU A 94 1.06 11.16 1.50
C GLU A 94 0.12 9.96 1.55
N HIS A 95 -0.47 9.55 0.43
CA HIS A 95 -1.35 8.38 0.37
C HIS A 95 -1.33 7.72 -1.00
N THR A 96 -1.69 6.43 -1.06
CA THR A 96 -1.70 5.63 -2.29
C THR A 96 -2.95 5.82 -3.15
N LEU A 97 -3.96 6.56 -2.67
CA LEU A 97 -5.13 6.93 -3.45
C LEU A 97 -4.79 8.11 -4.37
N GLU A 98 -3.91 7.91 -5.33
CA GLU A 98 -3.66 8.93 -6.33
C GLU A 98 -4.88 9.04 -7.24
N ALA A 99 -5.37 10.28 -7.43
CA ALA A 99 -6.23 10.57 -8.56
C ALA A 99 -5.39 10.28 -9.81
N HIS A 100 -5.78 9.28 -10.61
CA HIS A 100 -5.28 9.16 -11.95
C HIS A 100 -5.76 10.42 -12.68
N ASP A 101 -4.94 11.46 -12.68
CA ASP A 101 -5.08 12.51 -13.65
C ASP A 101 -4.97 11.84 -15.01
N ASP A 102 -6.08 11.80 -15.74
CA ASP A 102 -6.16 11.40 -17.13
C ASP A 102 -5.23 12.31 -17.95
N HIS A 103 -3.92 12.14 -17.78
CA HIS A 103 -2.94 12.73 -18.64
C HIS A 103 -2.95 11.98 -19.95
N ASN A 104 -3.66 12.63 -20.88
CA ASN A 104 -3.31 12.57 -22.27
C ASN A 104 -3.94 11.48 -23.13
N LYS A 105 -5.21 11.64 -23.42
CA LYS A 105 -5.62 11.41 -24.80
C LYS A 105 -5.11 12.60 -25.61
N SER A 106 -3.83 12.58 -25.96
CA SER A 106 -3.37 13.35 -27.12
C SER A 106 -4.03 12.74 -28.35
N ASP A 107 -4.99 13.46 -28.90
CA ASP A 107 -5.54 13.25 -30.21
C ASP A 107 -4.41 13.22 -31.23
N HIS A 108 -3.91 12.02 -31.53
CA HIS A 108 -3.19 11.80 -32.78
C HIS A 108 -4.25 11.60 -33.86
N GLU A 109 -4.66 12.70 -34.47
CA GLU A 109 -5.26 12.68 -35.77
C GLU A 109 -4.19 12.22 -36.77
N ASP A 110 -4.07 10.91 -36.92
CA ASP A 110 -3.32 10.34 -38.04
C ASP A 110 -4.16 10.51 -39.33
N ALA A 111 -3.80 11.53 -40.06
CA ALA A 111 -4.20 11.69 -41.46
C ALA A 111 -3.55 10.54 -42.27
N HIS A 112 -4.26 9.45 -42.49
CA HIS A 112 -3.89 8.44 -43.46
C HIS A 112 -4.22 8.93 -44.87
N GLU A 113 -3.20 9.42 -45.57
CA GLU A 113 -3.22 9.58 -47.01
C GLU A 113 -3.36 8.20 -47.68
N ALA A 114 -4.34 8.13 -48.57
CA ALA A 114 -4.65 6.99 -49.39
C ALA A 114 -3.51 6.71 -50.38
N HIS A 115 -2.83 5.58 -50.24
CA HIS A 115 -2.05 4.98 -51.32
C HIS A 115 -2.82 3.79 -51.92
N SER A 116 -3.42 4.05 -53.07
CA SER A 116 -3.86 3.06 -54.04
C SER A 116 -2.62 2.47 -54.73
N GLY A 117 -2.41 1.19 -54.61
CA GLY A 117 -1.39 0.44 -55.31
C GLY A 117 -1.88 -1.00 -55.55
N ASP A 118 -2.38 -1.21 -56.81
CA ASP A 118 -2.64 -2.53 -57.39
C ASP A 118 -1.38 -3.38 -57.38
N HIS A 119 -1.46 -4.61 -56.82
CA HIS A 119 -0.64 -5.72 -57.26
C HIS A 119 -1.44 -7.02 -57.17
N ASP A 120 -1.98 -7.45 -58.33
CA ASP A 120 -2.23 -8.84 -58.68
C ASP A 120 -0.90 -9.59 -58.66
N GLU A 121 -0.82 -10.69 -57.98
CA GLU A 121 -0.22 -11.93 -58.49
C GLU A 121 -0.51 -13.12 -57.58
N ALA A 122 -1.04 -14.14 -58.20
CA ALA A 122 -1.40 -15.45 -57.69
C ALA A 122 -0.15 -16.25 -57.29
N HIS A 123 -0.19 -16.88 -56.12
CA HIS A 123 0.58 -18.09 -55.84
C HIS A 123 -0.29 -19.17 -55.19
N GLU A 124 -0.74 -20.10 -56.02
CA GLU A 124 -1.12 -21.42 -55.57
C GLU A 124 0.13 -22.20 -55.17
N SER A 125 0.15 -22.78 -53.98
CA SER A 125 0.83 -24.02 -53.71
C SER A 125 0.27 -24.73 -52.47
N GLU A 126 -0.24 -25.90 -52.68
CA GLU A 126 -0.69 -26.90 -51.75
C GLU A 126 0.42 -27.25 -50.75
N HIS A 127 0.09 -27.30 -49.45
CA HIS A 127 0.72 -28.27 -48.55
C HIS A 127 -0.30 -28.84 -47.58
N ALA A 128 -0.40 -30.15 -47.72
CA ALA A 128 -1.23 -31.06 -46.97
C ALA A 128 -0.74 -31.27 -45.53
N LEU A 129 -1.72 -31.50 -44.66
CA LEU A 129 -1.72 -32.43 -43.55
C LEU A 129 -0.60 -32.31 -42.49
N HIS A 130 -0.89 -31.64 -41.38
CA HIS A 130 -0.50 -32.16 -40.07
C HIS A 130 -1.70 -32.18 -39.14
N LYS A 131 -2.11 -33.42 -38.81
CA LYS A 131 -3.05 -33.79 -37.77
C LYS A 131 -2.37 -33.68 -36.41
N GLU A 132 -3.19 -33.25 -35.46
CA GLU A 132 -3.21 -33.67 -34.07
C GLU A 132 -2.03 -33.25 -33.20
N HIS A 133 -2.24 -32.15 -32.43
CA HIS A 133 -1.93 -32.10 -31.01
C HIS A 133 -2.97 -31.20 -30.34
N ASP A 134 -4.09 -31.83 -29.92
CA ASP A 134 -4.95 -31.34 -28.86
C ASP A 134 -4.25 -31.67 -27.53
N GLU A 135 -3.52 -30.76 -26.99
CA GLU A 135 -3.31 -30.63 -25.56
C GLU A 135 -3.56 -29.13 -25.22
N HIS A 136 -4.84 -28.85 -25.01
CA HIS A 136 -5.24 -27.68 -24.29
C HIS A 136 -4.82 -27.89 -22.82
N ASP A 137 -3.62 -27.48 -22.47
CA ASP A 137 -3.32 -27.11 -21.10
C ASP A 137 -4.25 -25.93 -20.77
N GLU A 138 -5.38 -26.28 -20.13
CA GLU A 138 -6.18 -25.33 -19.39
C GLU A 138 -5.29 -24.76 -18.28
N HIS A 139 -4.50 -23.74 -18.61
CA HIS A 139 -4.02 -22.84 -17.62
C HIS A 139 -5.26 -22.12 -17.08
N GLU A 140 -5.90 -22.72 -16.08
CA GLU A 140 -6.69 -21.98 -15.13
C GLU A 140 -5.73 -20.93 -14.58
N GLY A 141 -5.78 -19.74 -15.19
CA GLY A 141 -5.21 -18.54 -14.62
C GLY A 141 -5.90 -18.35 -13.30
N HIS A 142 -5.27 -18.79 -12.22
CA HIS A 142 -5.54 -18.25 -10.91
C HIS A 142 -5.17 -16.78 -11.05
N GLU A 143 -6.16 -15.96 -11.39
CA GLU A 143 -6.12 -14.56 -11.07
C GLU A 143 -5.99 -14.52 -9.54
N GLU A 144 -4.75 -14.44 -9.05
CA GLU A 144 -4.51 -14.08 -7.67
C GLU A 144 -5.22 -12.74 -7.52
N GLU A 145 -6.37 -12.76 -6.86
CA GLU A 145 -7.06 -11.54 -6.44
C GLU A 145 -6.02 -10.74 -5.67
N LYS A 146 -5.47 -9.72 -6.34
CA LYS A 146 -4.51 -8.81 -5.71
C LYS A 146 -5.29 -7.97 -4.73
N HIS A 147 -5.39 -8.46 -3.50
CA HIS A 147 -5.89 -7.65 -2.40
C HIS A 147 -5.08 -6.36 -2.35
N GLN A 148 -5.76 -5.23 -2.50
CA GLN A 148 -5.11 -3.93 -2.48
C GLN A 148 -5.19 -3.34 -1.08
N ASN A 149 -4.11 -2.72 -0.67
CA ASN A 149 -4.05 -1.89 0.53
C ASN A 149 -4.04 -0.42 0.15
N ILE A 150 -4.61 0.34 1.05
CA ILE A 150 -4.51 1.79 1.04
C ILE A 150 -3.57 2.17 2.16
N GLU A 151 -2.55 2.93 1.81
CA GLU A 151 -1.60 3.48 2.77
C GLU A 151 -1.77 4.98 2.86
N VAL A 152 -1.67 5.50 4.08
CA VAL A 152 -1.58 6.94 4.32
C VAL A 152 -0.51 7.21 5.36
N GLU A 153 0.35 8.17 5.06
CA GLU A 153 1.43 8.61 5.93
C GLU A 153 1.20 10.04 6.35
N TYR A 154 1.37 10.30 7.65
CA TYR A 154 1.32 11.63 8.25
C TYR A 154 2.66 11.97 8.88
N GLN A 155 3.11 13.17 8.65
CA GLN A 155 4.30 13.73 9.28
C GLN A 155 3.91 14.97 10.08
N PHE A 156 4.31 14.99 11.34
CA PHE A 156 4.04 16.12 12.24
C PHE A 156 5.33 16.67 12.83
N HIS A 157 5.34 17.96 13.03
CA HIS A 157 6.30 18.64 13.90
C HIS A 157 5.63 18.94 15.23
N CYS A 158 6.15 18.42 16.34
CA CYS A 158 5.58 18.53 17.67
C CYS A 158 6.50 19.35 18.58
N ASP A 159 5.91 20.25 19.40
CA ASP A 159 6.67 21.05 20.38
C ASP A 159 7.29 20.19 21.47
N ASP A 160 6.56 19.13 21.88
CA ASP A 160 6.93 18.20 22.94
C ASP A 160 6.72 16.74 22.51
N ALA A 161 7.22 15.80 23.32
CA ALA A 161 6.95 14.38 23.12
C ALA A 161 5.46 14.08 23.24
N VAL A 162 4.91 13.42 22.22
CA VAL A 162 3.51 12.98 22.17
C VAL A 162 3.28 11.86 23.18
N SER A 163 2.11 11.83 23.80
CA SER A 163 1.74 10.83 24.81
C SER A 163 0.76 9.76 24.32
N GLY A 164 0.16 10.00 23.15
CA GLY A 164 -0.80 9.09 22.57
C GLY A 164 -1.47 9.64 21.31
N ILE A 165 -2.24 8.77 20.69
CA ILE A 165 -3.07 9.09 19.52
C ILE A 165 -4.43 8.39 19.66
N THR A 166 -5.45 8.93 19.00
CA THR A 166 -6.77 8.31 18.90
C THR A 166 -7.16 8.14 17.44
N VAL A 167 -7.47 6.90 17.04
CA VAL A 167 -7.96 6.59 15.70
C VAL A 167 -9.45 6.91 15.61
N THR A 168 -9.83 7.78 14.69
CA THR A 168 -11.21 8.24 14.49
C THR A 168 -11.94 7.52 13.36
N LEU A 169 -11.24 6.71 12.57
CA LEU A 169 -11.76 6.01 11.38
C LEU A 169 -12.87 4.99 11.67
N PHE A 170 -12.88 4.36 12.85
CA PHE A 170 -13.83 3.29 13.16
C PHE A 170 -15.30 3.67 12.99
N GLU A 171 -15.63 4.95 13.21
CA GLU A 171 -17.00 5.44 13.03
C GLU A 171 -17.44 5.46 11.56
N SER A 172 -16.49 5.69 10.67
CA SER A 172 -16.74 5.82 9.22
C SER A 172 -16.45 4.56 8.42
N MET A 173 -15.75 3.58 9.02
CA MET A 173 -15.37 2.31 8.41
C MET A 173 -15.85 1.15 9.31
N PRO A 174 -17.14 0.83 9.31
CA PRO A 174 -17.70 -0.17 10.24
C PRO A 174 -17.23 -1.60 9.98
N SER A 175 -16.69 -1.90 8.79
CA SER A 175 -16.05 -3.18 8.47
C SER A 175 -14.66 -3.32 9.11
N LEU A 176 -13.98 -2.20 9.41
CA LEU A 176 -12.69 -2.19 10.10
C LEU A 176 -12.92 -2.51 11.59
N SER A 177 -12.62 -3.72 12.00
CA SER A 177 -12.86 -4.21 13.36
C SER A 177 -11.70 -3.96 14.31
N ALA A 178 -10.45 -3.99 13.80
CA ALA A 178 -9.23 -3.81 14.58
C ALA A 178 -8.13 -3.12 13.78
N ILE A 179 -7.21 -2.47 14.50
CA ILE A 179 -5.95 -1.96 13.97
C ILE A 179 -4.82 -2.45 14.87
N GLN A 180 -3.87 -3.18 14.30
CA GLN A 180 -2.64 -3.58 14.97
C GLN A 180 -1.68 -2.40 14.99
N ALA A 181 -1.51 -1.78 16.16
CA ALA A 181 -0.66 -0.63 16.35
C ALA A 181 0.71 -1.04 16.87
N GLN A 182 1.75 -0.63 16.18
CA GLN A 182 3.15 -0.73 16.61
C GLN A 182 3.72 0.67 16.81
N TRP A 183 4.40 0.91 17.92
CA TRP A 183 4.99 2.20 18.18
C TRP A 183 6.45 2.08 18.67
N ILE A 184 7.24 3.08 18.30
CA ILE A 184 8.62 3.27 18.76
C ILE A 184 8.88 4.76 18.99
N THR A 185 9.35 5.09 20.19
CA THR A 185 9.68 6.45 20.59
C THR A 185 10.93 6.43 21.45
N GLU A 186 11.44 7.60 21.85
CA GLU A 186 12.54 7.68 22.82
C GLU A 186 12.19 7.09 24.19
N ARG A 187 10.90 6.95 24.51
CA ARG A 187 10.42 6.40 25.79
C ARG A 187 10.32 4.87 25.77
N GLY A 188 10.29 4.26 24.60
CA GLY A 188 10.17 2.82 24.43
C GLY A 188 9.50 2.41 23.16
N GLN A 189 9.09 1.15 23.10
CA GLN A 189 8.38 0.55 21.98
C GLN A 189 7.32 -0.41 22.49
N GLY A 190 6.31 -0.67 21.68
CA GLY A 190 5.26 -1.62 22.03
C GLY A 190 4.33 -1.96 20.88
N LEU A 191 3.40 -2.85 21.20
CA LEU A 191 2.33 -3.33 20.33
C LEU A 191 1.02 -3.17 21.08
N SER A 192 -0.04 -2.82 20.39
CA SER A 192 -1.39 -2.73 20.92
C SER A 192 -2.41 -3.04 19.82
N GLU A 193 -3.55 -3.55 20.18
CA GLU A 193 -4.69 -3.68 19.27
C GLU A 193 -5.71 -2.58 19.61
N LEU A 194 -6.08 -1.82 18.59
CA LEU A 194 -7.10 -0.77 18.67
C LEU A 194 -8.40 -1.26 18.03
N SER A 195 -9.52 -0.77 18.55
CA SER A 195 -10.85 -1.09 18.04
C SER A 195 -11.80 0.09 18.30
N ALA A 196 -13.02 0.04 17.76
CA ALA A 196 -14.04 1.06 18.01
C ALA A 196 -14.32 1.27 19.53
N GLY A 197 -14.22 0.22 20.35
CA GLY A 197 -14.38 0.31 21.79
C GLY A 197 -13.14 0.79 22.55
N GLN A 198 -11.98 0.75 21.91
CA GLN A 198 -10.68 1.14 22.49
C GLN A 198 -9.80 1.77 21.41
N PRO A 199 -10.14 2.97 20.90
CA PRO A 199 -9.48 3.57 19.75
C PRO A 199 -8.18 4.31 20.09
N THR A 200 -7.79 4.41 21.37
CA THR A 200 -6.67 5.24 21.83
C THR A 200 -5.45 4.39 22.17
N LEU A 201 -4.33 4.74 21.54
CA LEU A 201 -2.99 4.23 21.86
C LEU A 201 -2.25 5.23 22.74
N ARG A 202 -1.61 4.75 23.81
CA ARG A 202 -0.79 5.55 24.75
C ARG A 202 0.56 4.87 25.01
N TRP A 203 1.64 5.66 25.14
CA TRP A 203 3.01 5.20 25.42
C TRP A 203 3.77 6.08 26.41
#